data_23ccd49269a86461c8acde40656643fa
#
_entry.id   23ccd49269a86461c8acde40656643fa
#
_cell.length_a   1.000
_cell.length_b   1.000
_cell.length_c   1.000
_cell.angle_alpha   90.00
_cell.angle_beta   90.00
_cell.angle_gamma   90.00
#
_symmetry.space_group_name_H-M   'P 1'
#
loop_
_entity.id
_entity.type
_entity.pdbx_description
1 polymer ?
#
loop_
_entity_poly.entity_id
_entity_poly.type
_entity_poly.pdbx_seq_one_letter_code
_entity_poly.pdbx_strand_id
1 'polypeptide(L)'
;GDTISIAKRTGATVIATFELGTFLSQQGVPNVIAGNHGGTISFPGGSVKLVPAWHTSSYSDNFLAPGVPAGLVVRFGGKTIYFAGDTCLFSDMKLIGEEGLDVAVLPIGDFYTMGPADAVKAVRFLEPGLVIPCHYNTFPPIKQDPNRFKEMVEEQTGVKCLVLAPGDSHEM
;
A
#
# COMPACT_ATOMS: atom_id res chain seq x y z
N GLY A 1 12.63 -4.43 -6.22
CA GLY A 1 13.41 -3.46 -5.44
C GLY A 1 14.34 -4.13 -4.45
N ASP A 2 14.62 -3.50 -3.36
CA ASP A 2 15.70 -3.88 -2.42
C ASP A 2 15.30 -4.91 -1.36
N THR A 3 14.10 -5.50 -1.45
CA THR A 3 13.58 -6.44 -0.44
C THR A 3 14.56 -7.57 -0.14
N ILE A 4 15.16 -8.19 -1.19
CA ILE A 4 16.07 -9.32 -1.04
C ILE A 4 17.33 -8.88 -0.28
N SER A 5 17.95 -7.77 -0.67
CA SER A 5 19.17 -7.25 -0.05
C SER A 5 18.95 -6.81 1.40
N ILE A 6 17.85 -6.12 1.66
CA ILE A 6 17.46 -5.69 3.01
C ILE A 6 17.20 -6.89 3.91
N ALA A 7 16.38 -7.84 3.48
CA ALA A 7 16.05 -9.02 4.29
C ALA A 7 17.28 -9.88 4.60
N LYS A 8 18.17 -10.09 3.63
CA LYS A 8 19.42 -10.82 3.85
C LYS A 8 20.34 -10.11 4.85
N ARG A 9 20.44 -8.79 4.76
CA ARG A 9 21.31 -7.98 5.63
C ARG A 9 20.80 -7.87 7.06
N THR A 10 19.47 -7.74 7.22
CA THR A 10 18.84 -7.46 8.53
C THR A 10 18.29 -8.71 9.22
N GLY A 11 18.06 -9.80 8.50
CA GLY A 11 17.33 -10.95 9.00
C GLY A 11 15.82 -10.70 9.14
N ALA A 12 15.30 -9.61 8.59
CA ALA A 12 13.89 -9.26 8.67
C ALA A 12 13.02 -10.34 8.03
N THR A 13 11.86 -10.61 8.65
CA THR A 13 10.84 -11.48 8.08
C THR A 13 10.08 -10.71 6.99
N VAL A 14 9.96 -11.32 5.81
CA VAL A 14 9.18 -10.80 4.71
C VAL A 14 7.82 -11.50 4.66
N ILE A 15 6.75 -10.73 4.68
CA ILE A 15 5.38 -11.21 4.49
C ILE A 15 4.95 -10.83 3.07
N ALA A 16 4.51 -11.80 2.28
CA ALA A 16 4.14 -11.60 0.88
C ALA A 16 3.02 -12.54 0.45
N THR A 17 2.47 -12.34 -0.75
CA THR A 17 1.61 -13.33 -1.43
C THR A 17 2.38 -14.62 -1.66
N PHE A 18 1.67 -15.74 -1.82
CA PHE A 18 2.28 -17.07 -1.84
C PHE A 18 3.37 -17.20 -2.91
N GLU A 19 3.07 -16.79 -4.15
CA GLU A 19 4.00 -16.91 -5.28
C GLU A 19 5.22 -16.00 -5.09
N LEU A 20 5.01 -14.75 -4.66
CA LEU A 20 6.11 -13.83 -4.38
C LEU A 20 6.96 -14.31 -3.21
N GLY A 21 6.34 -14.81 -2.14
CA GLY A 21 7.05 -15.38 -0.99
C GLY A 21 7.89 -16.58 -1.38
N THR A 22 7.35 -17.49 -2.21
CA THR A 22 8.08 -18.63 -2.75
C THR A 22 9.28 -18.19 -3.56
N PHE A 23 9.10 -17.22 -4.46
CA PHE A 23 10.21 -16.64 -5.23
C PHE A 23 11.28 -16.05 -4.31
N LEU A 24 10.91 -15.25 -3.32
CA LEU A 24 11.86 -14.62 -2.39
C LEU A 24 12.65 -15.68 -1.59
N SER A 25 12.00 -16.76 -1.17
CA SER A 25 12.69 -17.89 -0.53
C SER A 25 13.72 -18.54 -1.47
N GLN A 26 13.38 -18.74 -2.73
CA GLN A 26 14.30 -19.25 -3.76
C GLN A 26 15.47 -18.30 -4.02
N GLN A 27 15.28 -16.99 -3.82
CA GLN A 27 16.35 -15.99 -3.89
C GLN A 27 17.21 -15.94 -2.61
N GLY A 28 16.96 -16.82 -1.64
CA GLY A 28 17.74 -16.94 -0.40
C GLY A 28 17.39 -15.89 0.66
N VAL A 29 16.14 -15.38 0.66
CA VAL A 29 15.63 -14.60 1.79
C VAL A 29 15.42 -15.55 2.98
N PRO A 30 16.02 -15.28 4.16
CA PRO A 30 16.08 -16.26 5.24
C PRO A 30 14.74 -16.52 5.93
N ASN A 31 13.92 -15.49 6.05
CA ASN A 31 12.65 -15.54 6.77
C ASN A 31 11.53 -15.01 5.88
N VAL A 32 10.66 -15.91 5.41
CA VAL A 32 9.50 -15.57 4.58
C VAL A 32 8.25 -16.22 5.13
N ILE A 33 7.17 -15.45 5.26
CA ILE A 33 5.83 -15.96 5.53
C ILE A 33 4.98 -15.65 4.30
N ALA A 34 4.59 -16.70 3.60
CA ALA A 34 3.75 -16.62 2.42
C ALA A 34 2.27 -16.77 2.79
N GLY A 35 1.45 -15.79 2.39
CA GLY A 35 0.01 -15.77 2.61
C GLY A 35 -0.77 -15.56 1.33
N ASN A 36 -2.05 -15.22 1.46
CA ASN A 36 -2.89 -14.87 0.32
C ASN A 36 -3.96 -13.84 0.74
N HIS A 37 -4.66 -13.27 -0.25
CA HIS A 37 -5.72 -12.28 -0.03
C HIS A 37 -6.76 -12.81 0.97
N GLY A 38 -7.18 -11.94 1.89
CA GLY A 38 -8.08 -12.25 2.98
C GLY A 38 -7.40 -12.89 4.21
N GLY A 39 -6.17 -13.40 4.04
CA GLY A 39 -5.39 -13.96 5.15
C GLY A 39 -4.81 -12.89 6.06
N THR A 40 -4.86 -13.12 7.38
CA THR A 40 -4.19 -12.30 8.40
C THR A 40 -3.01 -13.06 8.98
N ILE A 41 -1.84 -12.44 8.92
CA ILE A 41 -0.58 -13.00 9.42
C ILE A 41 -0.17 -12.19 10.65
N SER A 42 -0.03 -12.86 11.80
CA SER A 42 0.41 -12.24 13.04
C SER A 42 1.93 -12.27 13.17
N PHE A 43 2.49 -11.24 13.78
CA PHE A 43 3.90 -11.13 14.16
C PHE A 43 4.03 -10.46 15.53
N PRO A 44 5.19 -10.50 16.18
CA PRO A 44 5.36 -9.86 17.48
C PRO A 44 4.99 -8.37 17.46
N GLY A 45 3.95 -7.99 18.21
CA GLY A 45 3.45 -6.62 18.31
C GLY A 45 2.41 -6.19 17.28
N GLY A 46 2.01 -7.09 16.34
CA GLY A 46 1.02 -6.70 15.34
C GLY A 46 0.55 -7.81 14.40
N SER A 47 -0.10 -7.39 13.33
CA SER A 47 -0.55 -8.27 12.26
C SER A 47 -0.61 -7.53 10.93
N VAL A 48 -0.59 -8.29 9.84
CA VAL A 48 -0.88 -7.79 8.49
C VAL A 48 -1.94 -8.65 7.84
N LYS A 49 -2.94 -8.01 7.24
CA LYS A 49 -3.94 -8.65 6.37
C LYS A 49 -3.64 -8.28 4.93
N LEU A 50 -3.53 -9.30 4.07
CA LEU A 50 -3.40 -9.10 2.64
C LEU A 50 -4.79 -8.83 2.05
N VAL A 51 -4.94 -7.71 1.34
CA VAL A 51 -6.19 -7.30 0.71
C VAL A 51 -6.00 -7.09 -0.80
N PRO A 52 -7.06 -7.10 -1.62
CA PRO A 52 -6.91 -6.88 -3.06
C PRO A 52 -6.23 -5.56 -3.42
N ALA A 53 -5.41 -5.60 -4.47
CA ALA A 53 -4.96 -4.45 -5.23
C ALA A 53 -5.09 -4.77 -6.72
N TRP A 54 -5.74 -3.89 -7.47
CA TRP A 54 -6.00 -4.12 -8.90
C TRP A 54 -4.93 -3.43 -9.73
N HIS A 55 -3.91 -4.20 -10.06
CA HIS A 55 -2.77 -3.80 -10.87
C HIS A 55 -2.16 -5.01 -11.56
N THR A 56 -1.27 -4.81 -12.52
CA THR A 56 -0.43 -5.88 -13.03
C THR A 56 0.72 -6.16 -12.06
N SER A 57 1.27 -7.36 -12.14
CA SER A 57 2.39 -7.76 -11.29
C SER A 57 3.43 -8.50 -12.13
N SER A 58 4.68 -8.09 -12.02
CA SER A 58 5.79 -8.81 -12.64
C SER A 58 7.07 -8.60 -11.85
N TYR A 59 7.98 -9.54 -11.96
CA TYR A 59 9.36 -9.42 -11.50
C TYR A 59 10.31 -9.87 -12.61
N SER A 60 11.53 -9.39 -12.58
CA SER A 60 12.58 -9.60 -13.58
C SER A 60 12.24 -9.05 -14.97
N ASP A 61 13.25 -8.99 -15.81
CA ASP A 61 13.17 -8.50 -17.21
C ASP A 61 12.32 -9.41 -18.12
N ASN A 62 11.98 -10.61 -17.65
CA ASN A 62 11.12 -11.56 -18.36
C ASN A 62 9.64 -11.40 -18.06
N PHE A 63 9.24 -10.39 -17.31
CA PHE A 63 7.84 -10.10 -16.94
C PHE A 63 7.11 -11.30 -16.30
N LEU A 64 7.82 -12.12 -15.53
CA LEU A 64 7.19 -13.23 -14.82
C LEU A 64 6.28 -12.70 -13.72
N ALA A 65 5.01 -13.10 -13.73
CA ALA A 65 4.03 -12.66 -12.75
C ALA A 65 4.15 -13.49 -11.45
N PRO A 66 4.44 -12.85 -10.30
CA PRO A 66 4.54 -13.54 -9.01
C PRO A 66 3.17 -13.57 -8.28
N GLY A 67 2.11 -13.88 -9.00
CA GLY A 67 0.75 -13.86 -8.47
C GLY A 67 0.05 -12.51 -8.58
N VAL A 68 -1.07 -12.38 -7.89
CA VAL A 68 -1.91 -11.17 -7.88
C VAL A 68 -1.37 -10.14 -6.89
N PRO A 69 -1.30 -8.84 -7.24
CA PRO A 69 -0.88 -7.79 -6.33
C PRO A 69 -1.77 -7.70 -5.08
N ALA A 70 -1.21 -7.24 -3.99
CA ALA A 70 -1.93 -7.06 -2.73
C ALA A 70 -1.65 -5.68 -2.13
N GLY A 71 -2.70 -5.07 -1.57
CA GLY A 71 -2.57 -4.05 -0.56
C GLY A 71 -2.39 -4.69 0.83
N LEU A 72 -1.99 -3.90 1.80
CA LEU A 72 -1.71 -4.36 3.16
C LEU A 72 -2.50 -3.54 4.18
N VAL A 73 -3.26 -4.22 5.04
CA VAL A 73 -3.78 -3.62 6.28
C VAL A 73 -2.88 -4.05 7.42
N VAL A 74 -2.08 -3.12 7.94
CA VAL A 74 -1.10 -3.37 8.99
C VAL A 74 -1.65 -2.85 10.33
N ARG A 75 -1.68 -3.72 11.34
CA ARG A 75 -1.98 -3.34 12.72
C ARG A 75 -0.70 -3.41 13.54
N PHE A 76 -0.29 -2.28 14.08
CA PHE A 76 0.93 -2.18 14.88
C PHE A 76 0.83 -0.98 15.84
N GLY A 77 1.30 -1.13 17.07
CA GLY A 77 1.30 -0.04 18.06
C GLY A 77 -0.10 0.55 18.37
N GLY A 78 -1.16 -0.25 18.25
CA GLY A 78 -2.54 0.21 18.45
C GLY A 78 -3.13 0.99 17.28
N LYS A 79 -2.43 1.05 16.14
CA LYS A 79 -2.85 1.74 14.91
C LYS A 79 -3.14 0.75 13.79
N THR A 80 -4.07 1.11 12.91
CA THR A 80 -4.42 0.37 11.70
C THR A 80 -4.09 1.22 10.48
N ILE A 81 -3.16 0.76 9.65
CA ILE A 81 -2.68 1.48 8.46
C ILE A 81 -2.96 0.66 7.22
N TYR A 82 -3.63 1.24 6.25
CA TYR A 82 -3.79 0.65 4.92
C TYR A 82 -2.76 1.20 3.94
N PHE A 83 -1.95 0.32 3.39
CA PHE A 83 -1.08 0.60 2.25
C PHE A 83 -1.73 0.02 1.01
N ALA A 84 -2.25 0.88 0.14
CA ALA A 84 -2.97 0.43 -1.05
C ALA A 84 -2.06 -0.29 -2.06
N GLY A 85 -0.78 0.08 -2.08
CA GLY A 85 0.11 -0.30 -3.19
C GLY A 85 -0.33 0.36 -4.48
N ASP A 86 0.13 -0.17 -5.60
CA ASP A 86 -0.31 0.28 -6.91
C ASP A 86 -1.66 -0.37 -7.25
N THR A 87 -2.68 0.45 -7.40
CA THR A 87 -4.05 -0.02 -7.65
C THR A 87 -4.89 1.05 -8.34
N CYS A 88 -5.88 0.61 -9.11
CA CYS A 88 -7.00 1.47 -9.49
C CYS A 88 -8.02 1.57 -8.35
N LEU A 89 -9.01 2.45 -8.49
CA LEU A 89 -10.19 2.50 -7.62
C LEU A 89 -11.06 1.24 -7.82
N PHE A 90 -11.53 0.64 -6.73
CA PHE A 90 -12.49 -0.48 -6.76
C PHE A 90 -13.48 -0.41 -5.59
N SER A 91 -14.66 -0.99 -5.79
CA SER A 91 -15.79 -0.87 -4.84
C SER A 91 -15.52 -1.51 -3.49
N ASP A 92 -14.74 -2.60 -3.48
CA ASP A 92 -14.47 -3.38 -2.27
C ASP A 92 -13.48 -2.71 -1.32
N MET A 93 -12.95 -1.52 -1.68
CA MET A 93 -12.29 -0.63 -0.73
C MET A 93 -13.20 -0.28 0.47
N LYS A 94 -14.54 -0.35 0.32
CA LYS A 94 -15.48 -0.23 1.44
C LYS A 94 -15.27 -1.29 2.51
N LEU A 95 -15.05 -2.54 2.09
CA LEU A 95 -14.76 -3.65 3.02
C LEU A 95 -13.41 -3.47 3.72
N ILE A 96 -12.45 -2.84 3.03
CA ILE A 96 -11.17 -2.49 3.65
C ILE A 96 -11.37 -1.37 4.69
N GLY A 97 -12.25 -0.41 4.42
CA GLY A 97 -12.61 0.65 5.37
C GLY A 97 -13.21 0.12 6.68
N GLU A 98 -13.98 -0.99 6.63
CA GLU A 98 -14.56 -1.65 7.81
C GLU A 98 -13.50 -2.17 8.80
N GLU A 99 -12.23 -2.25 8.39
CA GLU A 99 -11.10 -2.59 9.26
C GLU A 99 -10.76 -1.49 10.29
N GLY A 100 -11.37 -0.29 10.16
CA GLY A 100 -11.18 0.84 11.06
C GLY A 100 -9.81 1.50 10.91
N LEU A 101 -9.62 2.19 9.78
CA LEU A 101 -8.31 2.72 9.38
C LEU A 101 -7.95 4.02 10.09
N ASP A 102 -6.85 4.06 10.84
CA ASP A 102 -6.26 5.32 11.31
C ASP A 102 -5.62 6.09 10.15
N VAL A 103 -4.95 5.37 9.23
CA VAL A 103 -4.27 5.97 8.07
C VAL A 103 -4.51 5.15 6.81
N ALA A 104 -4.71 5.83 5.68
CA ALA A 104 -4.65 5.24 4.35
C ALA A 104 -3.53 5.90 3.52
N VAL A 105 -2.61 5.09 3.01
CA VAL A 105 -1.56 5.51 2.07
C VAL A 105 -2.02 5.16 0.67
N LEU A 106 -2.30 6.17 -0.17
CA LEU A 106 -2.97 6.01 -1.46
C LEU A 106 -2.12 6.54 -2.62
N PRO A 107 -1.99 5.79 -3.73
CA PRO A 107 -1.36 6.29 -4.93
C PRO A 107 -2.26 7.34 -5.59
N ILE A 108 -1.64 8.42 -6.11
CA ILE A 108 -2.35 9.50 -6.80
C ILE A 108 -1.74 9.85 -8.16
N GLY A 109 -0.82 9.03 -8.65
CA GLY A 109 -0.02 9.34 -9.84
C GLY A 109 -0.81 9.37 -11.15
N ASP A 110 -2.02 8.79 -11.19
CA ASP A 110 -2.75 8.55 -12.43
C ASP A 110 -1.95 7.65 -13.39
N PHE A 111 -2.31 7.57 -14.63
CA PHE A 111 -1.66 6.82 -15.71
C PHE A 111 -1.45 5.32 -15.42
N TYR A 112 -0.86 4.97 -14.28
CA TYR A 112 -0.63 3.57 -13.85
C TYR A 112 -1.45 3.16 -12.62
N THR A 113 -1.97 4.11 -11.87
CA THR A 113 -2.73 3.89 -10.62
C THR A 113 -3.97 4.79 -10.59
N MET A 114 -4.60 4.96 -9.42
CA MET A 114 -5.63 5.99 -9.24
C MET A 114 -5.04 7.37 -9.54
N GLY A 115 -5.84 8.20 -10.20
CA GLY A 115 -5.62 9.64 -10.23
C GLY A 115 -6.24 10.34 -9.00
N PRO A 116 -5.97 11.65 -8.80
CA PRO A 116 -6.47 12.39 -7.63
C PRO A 116 -7.98 12.30 -7.41
N ALA A 117 -8.78 12.38 -8.47
CA ALA A 117 -10.24 12.31 -8.37
C ALA A 117 -10.76 10.94 -7.88
N ASP A 118 -10.15 9.85 -8.36
CA ASP A 118 -10.50 8.50 -7.92
C ASP A 118 -9.96 8.21 -6.52
N ALA A 119 -8.80 8.74 -6.16
CA ALA A 119 -8.27 8.63 -4.81
C ALA A 119 -9.16 9.36 -3.77
N VAL A 120 -9.79 10.49 -4.12
CA VAL A 120 -10.83 11.13 -3.26
C VAL A 120 -12.05 10.21 -3.07
N LYS A 121 -12.49 9.49 -4.12
CA LYS A 121 -13.56 8.49 -3.98
C LYS A 121 -13.11 7.31 -3.10
N ALA A 122 -11.85 6.87 -3.25
CA ALA A 122 -11.28 5.84 -2.39
C ALA A 122 -11.31 6.27 -0.91
N VAL A 123 -10.99 7.52 -0.60
CA VAL A 123 -11.10 8.06 0.78
C VAL A 123 -12.53 7.93 1.32
N ARG A 124 -13.55 8.20 0.50
CA ARG A 124 -14.97 8.02 0.91
C ARG A 124 -15.35 6.56 1.15
N PHE A 125 -14.70 5.61 0.47
CA PHE A 125 -14.93 4.17 0.67
C PHE A 125 -14.20 3.63 1.89
N LEU A 126 -13.00 4.15 2.15
CA LEU A 126 -12.09 3.71 3.20
C LEU A 126 -12.38 4.36 4.55
N GLU A 127 -12.92 5.58 4.56
CA GLU A 127 -13.21 6.40 5.75
C GLU A 127 -12.06 6.44 6.77
N PRO A 128 -10.81 6.72 6.36
CA PRO A 128 -9.66 6.72 7.27
C PRO A 128 -9.63 7.99 8.12
N GLY A 129 -8.93 7.95 9.25
CA GLY A 129 -8.66 9.14 10.06
C GLY A 129 -7.69 10.13 9.41
N LEU A 130 -6.76 9.63 8.59
CA LEU A 130 -5.75 10.41 7.88
C LEU A 130 -5.45 9.78 6.52
N VAL A 131 -5.18 10.62 5.51
CA VAL A 131 -4.72 10.19 4.18
C VAL A 131 -3.30 10.68 3.94
N ILE A 132 -2.44 9.83 3.41
CA ILE A 132 -1.10 10.18 2.93
C ILE A 132 -1.01 9.81 1.44
N PRO A 133 -0.86 10.79 0.53
CA PRO A 133 -0.67 10.49 -0.89
C PRO A 133 0.73 9.95 -1.16
N CYS A 134 0.83 9.00 -2.08
CA CYS A 134 2.09 8.44 -2.55
C CYS A 134 2.08 8.22 -4.07
N HIS A 135 3.18 7.69 -4.62
CA HIS A 135 3.33 7.30 -6.01
C HIS A 135 2.97 8.43 -6.98
N TYR A 136 3.65 9.59 -6.85
CA TYR A 136 3.53 10.75 -7.74
C TYR A 136 4.89 11.47 -7.89
N ASN A 137 5.06 12.24 -8.96
CA ASN A 137 6.21 13.12 -9.24
C ASN A 137 7.60 12.46 -9.37
N THR A 138 7.71 11.14 -9.39
CA THR A 138 9.00 10.45 -9.54
C THR A 138 9.46 10.34 -11.00
N PHE A 139 8.53 10.46 -11.95
CA PHE A 139 8.81 10.52 -13.41
C PHE A 139 7.61 11.18 -14.14
N PRO A 140 7.82 11.69 -15.40
CA PRO A 140 6.87 12.61 -16.04
C PRO A 140 5.41 12.14 -16.12
N PRO A 141 5.07 10.89 -16.49
CA PRO A 141 3.68 10.44 -16.60
C PRO A 141 2.85 10.52 -15.32
N ILE A 142 3.48 10.43 -14.14
CA ILE A 142 2.79 10.47 -12.85
C ILE A 142 2.92 11.82 -12.13
N LYS A 143 3.09 12.89 -12.89
CA LYS A 143 3.18 14.24 -12.32
C LYS A 143 1.82 14.71 -11.83
N GLN A 144 1.72 15.00 -10.52
CA GLN A 144 0.51 15.49 -9.85
C GLN A 144 0.85 16.62 -8.89
N ASP A 145 -0.16 17.42 -8.53
CA ASP A 145 -0.09 18.40 -7.46
C ASP A 145 -0.66 17.80 -6.16
N PRO A 146 0.19 17.38 -5.20
CA PRO A 146 -0.27 16.77 -3.96
C PRO A 146 -1.00 17.75 -3.04
N ASN A 147 -0.73 19.05 -3.13
CA ASN A 147 -1.43 20.07 -2.34
C ASN A 147 -2.86 20.26 -2.87
N ARG A 148 -3.03 20.26 -4.19
CA ARG A 148 -4.36 20.27 -4.78
C ARG A 148 -5.15 19.01 -4.40
N PHE A 149 -4.51 17.84 -4.38
CA PHE A 149 -5.15 16.61 -3.87
C PHE A 149 -5.57 16.74 -2.40
N LYS A 150 -4.69 17.30 -1.55
CA LYS A 150 -5.01 17.58 -0.15
C LYS A 150 -6.27 18.43 -0.02
N GLU A 151 -6.34 19.57 -0.72
CA GLU A 151 -7.52 20.44 -0.72
C GLU A 151 -8.79 19.65 -1.10
N MET A 152 -8.74 18.86 -2.18
CA MET A 152 -9.87 18.05 -2.65
C MET A 152 -10.34 17.03 -1.60
N VAL A 153 -9.43 16.36 -0.92
CA VAL A 153 -9.76 15.41 0.15
C VAL A 153 -10.44 16.14 1.31
N GLU A 154 -9.81 17.19 1.84
CA GLU A 154 -10.29 17.92 3.01
C GLU A 154 -11.65 18.60 2.74
N GLU A 155 -11.84 19.22 1.58
CA GLU A 155 -13.11 19.84 1.19
C GLU A 155 -14.24 18.83 0.95
N GLN A 156 -13.94 17.70 0.30
CA GLN A 156 -14.99 16.79 -0.17
C GLN A 156 -15.30 15.64 0.79
N THR A 157 -14.42 15.36 1.75
CA THR A 157 -14.59 14.23 2.68
C THR A 157 -14.50 14.63 4.15
N GLY A 158 -13.94 15.79 4.47
CA GLY A 158 -13.62 16.20 5.85
C GLY A 158 -12.45 15.43 6.48
N VAL A 159 -11.85 14.46 5.79
CA VAL A 159 -10.71 13.69 6.27
C VAL A 159 -9.44 14.53 6.11
N LYS A 160 -8.56 14.50 7.11
CA LYS A 160 -7.26 15.17 7.02
C LYS A 160 -6.37 14.51 5.96
N CYS A 161 -5.61 15.31 5.23
CA CYS A 161 -4.62 14.83 4.28
C CYS A 161 -3.24 15.41 4.60
N LEU A 162 -2.24 14.55 4.73
CA LEU A 162 -0.87 14.92 5.05
C LEU A 162 0.04 14.64 3.86
N VAL A 163 0.58 15.69 3.26
CA VAL A 163 1.60 15.58 2.22
C VAL A 163 2.97 15.54 2.88
N LEU A 164 3.71 14.45 2.66
CA LEU A 164 5.08 14.26 3.16
C LEU A 164 6.06 14.34 1.99
N ALA A 165 7.15 15.07 2.18
CA ALA A 165 8.30 15.00 1.28
C ALA A 165 9.16 13.77 1.61
N PRO A 166 9.97 13.27 0.64
CA PRO A 166 10.92 12.22 0.93
C PRO A 166 11.87 12.60 2.09
N GLY A 167 11.90 11.76 3.13
CA GLY A 167 12.67 12.01 4.36
C GLY A 167 11.85 12.59 5.51
N ASP A 168 10.64 13.09 5.27
CA ASP A 168 9.74 13.55 6.33
C ASP A 168 9.18 12.36 7.12
N SER A 169 8.79 12.62 8.37
CA SER A 169 8.14 11.66 9.26
C SER A 169 6.92 12.29 9.94
N HIS A 170 5.98 11.45 10.34
CA HIS A 170 4.81 11.83 11.11
C HIS A 170 4.61 10.86 12.27
N GLU A 171 4.47 11.38 13.48
CA GLU A 171 4.15 10.60 14.67
C GLU A 171 2.63 10.54 14.87
N MET A 172 2.12 9.34 15.22
CA MET A 172 0.67 9.06 15.37
C MET A 172 0.31 8.63 16.79
#